data_eca284178e012cdd4e21b92cc2334c79
#
_entry.id   eca284178e012cdd4e21b92cc2334c79
#
_cell.length_a   1.000
_cell.length_b   1.000
_cell.length_c   1.000
_cell.angle_alpha   90.00
_cell.angle_beta   90.00
_cell.angle_gamma   90.00
#
_symmetry.space_group_name_H-M   'P 1'
#
loop_
_entity.id
_entity.type
_entity.pdbx_description
1 polymer ?
#
loop_
_entity_poly.entity_id
_entity_poly.type
_entity_poly.pdbx_seq_one_letter_code
_entity_poly.pdbx_strand_id
1 'polypeptide(L)'
;MHVVAQWSQQHWRGLTVIVVIIMGLWLNNTSLFVPTQHPRILAHRGLAQTFDYSKVGNDTNTAAIIDKPEHPYLENTIPSMRAAFDHGADVVELDLKLTKDQQLAVFHDSTLEYRTEAKGEIGNYTMAELKQLDIGYGYTADGGKTFPFRGKGVGLMPTLDEVLAAFPHKDLLLHVKDGNHQTYEVLWGKLRAMNPERFKQITVYGNDDGIAWLRQQSATLRLCSKTMMKAGLLRYLAVGWTGYVPHELHNMELHIPRRYAPLLWGWPGKFVDRMAAVNTRVMLVEGDGQWSAGFDTAESVTQIPPQFGGYVWTNRVDRVQPVLLH
;
A
#
# COMPACT_ATOMS: atom_id res chain seq x y z
N MET A 1 -35.40 -0.79 57.96
CA MET A 1 -35.72 -0.23 56.63
C MET A 1 -34.65 0.72 56.08
N HIS A 2 -34.04 1.64 56.86
CA HIS A 2 -33.04 2.61 56.38
C HIS A 2 -31.74 1.94 55.79
N VAL A 3 -31.24 0.85 56.37
CA VAL A 3 -30.01 0.17 55.91
C VAL A 3 -30.18 -0.47 54.55
N VAL A 4 -31.32 -1.11 54.26
CA VAL A 4 -31.60 -1.73 52.97
C VAL A 4 -31.76 -0.71 51.85
N ALA A 5 -32.35 0.47 52.14
CA ALA A 5 -32.50 1.57 51.19
C ALA A 5 -31.13 2.22 50.85
N GLN A 6 -30.24 2.41 51.83
CA GLN A 6 -28.89 2.92 51.59
C GLN A 6 -28.05 1.94 50.80
N TRP A 7 -28.12 0.62 51.08
CA TRP A 7 -27.41 -0.42 50.36
C TRP A 7 -27.83 -0.48 48.88
N SER A 8 -29.17 -0.40 48.62
CA SER A 8 -29.71 -0.35 47.26
C SER A 8 -29.24 0.90 46.49
N GLN A 9 -29.30 2.09 47.10
CA GLN A 9 -28.86 3.34 46.46
C GLN A 9 -27.36 3.34 46.11
N GLN A 10 -26.54 2.75 46.95
CA GLN A 10 -25.08 2.67 46.69
C GLN A 10 -24.76 1.75 45.53
N HIS A 11 -25.48 0.61 45.40
CA HIS A 11 -25.32 -0.30 44.29
C HIS A 11 -25.86 0.28 42.96
N TRP A 12 -26.98 1.01 42.98
CA TRP A 12 -27.50 1.70 41.79
C TRP A 12 -26.52 2.79 41.28
N ARG A 13 -25.90 3.54 42.17
CA ARG A 13 -24.86 4.53 41.79
C ARG A 13 -23.64 3.85 41.14
N GLY A 14 -23.18 2.72 41.69
CA GLY A 14 -22.10 1.93 41.14
C GLY A 14 -22.43 1.40 39.75
N LEU A 15 -23.62 0.84 39.57
CA LEU A 15 -24.12 0.36 38.28
C LEU A 15 -24.23 1.48 37.23
N THR A 16 -24.73 2.66 37.64
CA THR A 16 -24.82 3.82 36.75
C THR A 16 -23.44 4.26 36.27
N VAL A 17 -22.45 4.33 37.15
CA VAL A 17 -21.07 4.68 36.79
C VAL A 17 -20.49 3.66 35.80
N ILE A 18 -20.68 2.36 36.04
CA ILE A 18 -20.22 1.31 35.13
C ILE A 18 -20.87 1.44 33.76
N VAL A 19 -22.19 1.65 33.70
CA VAL A 19 -22.93 1.85 32.44
C VAL A 19 -22.41 3.07 31.67
N VAL A 20 -22.17 4.19 32.37
CA VAL A 20 -21.62 5.41 31.75
C VAL A 20 -20.21 5.16 31.18
N ILE A 21 -19.35 4.43 31.91
CA ILE A 21 -18.02 4.06 31.42
C ILE A 21 -18.12 3.16 30.18
N ILE A 22 -18.96 2.12 30.23
CA ILE A 22 -19.14 1.21 29.09
C ILE A 22 -19.68 1.96 27.87
N MET A 23 -20.66 2.85 28.08
CA MET A 23 -21.21 3.67 27.02
C MET A 23 -20.16 4.63 26.44
N GLY A 24 -19.34 5.26 27.28
CA GLY A 24 -18.23 6.10 26.86
C GLY A 24 -17.21 5.34 26.02
N LEU A 25 -16.83 4.14 26.45
CA LEU A 25 -15.91 3.25 25.71
C LEU A 25 -16.52 2.80 24.37
N TRP A 26 -17.80 2.46 24.37
CA TRP A 26 -18.50 2.10 23.15
C TRP A 26 -18.58 3.27 22.17
N LEU A 27 -18.99 4.46 22.65
CA LEU A 27 -19.02 5.68 21.84
C LEU A 27 -17.63 6.07 21.31
N ASN A 28 -16.58 5.84 22.09
CA ASN A 28 -15.19 6.08 21.65
C ASN A 28 -14.78 5.14 20.50
N ASN A 29 -15.30 3.91 20.46
CA ASN A 29 -14.85 2.90 19.50
C ASN A 29 -15.86 2.54 18.39
N THR A 30 -17.09 3.06 18.44
CA THR A 30 -18.06 2.83 17.36
C THR A 30 -17.87 3.84 16.23
N SER A 31 -17.93 3.37 14.98
CA SER A 31 -17.98 4.20 13.79
C SER A 31 -19.41 4.46 13.27
N LEU A 32 -20.45 4.05 14.00
CA LEU A 32 -21.85 4.24 13.57
C LEU A 32 -22.23 5.70 13.29
N PHE A 33 -21.60 6.64 13.98
CA PHE A 33 -21.85 8.07 13.84
C PHE A 33 -20.83 8.79 12.94
N VAL A 34 -19.90 8.04 12.33
CA VAL A 34 -19.00 8.58 11.31
C VAL A 34 -19.76 8.63 9.99
N PRO A 35 -19.80 9.77 9.30
CA PRO A 35 -20.44 9.88 8.00
C PRO A 35 -19.87 8.88 7.00
N THR A 36 -20.63 8.55 5.96
CA THR A 36 -20.11 7.81 4.80
C THR A 36 -18.92 8.57 4.21
N GLN A 37 -17.87 7.86 3.91
CA GLN A 37 -16.62 8.37 3.34
C GLN A 37 -16.42 7.79 1.95
N HIS A 38 -15.68 8.51 1.13
CA HIS A 38 -15.19 7.97 -0.15
C HIS A 38 -13.72 7.58 0.05
N PRO A 39 -13.39 6.28 -0.02
CA PRO A 39 -12.00 5.85 0.08
C PRO A 39 -11.19 6.39 -1.09
N ARG A 40 -9.93 6.68 -0.83
CA ARG A 40 -8.93 7.03 -1.84
C ARG A 40 -8.37 5.77 -2.46
N ILE A 41 -7.70 5.89 -3.60
CA ILE A 41 -7.21 4.75 -4.37
C ILE A 41 -5.68 4.74 -4.40
N LEU A 42 -5.09 3.62 -4.00
CA LEU A 42 -3.70 3.29 -4.29
C LEU A 42 -3.66 2.29 -5.45
N ALA A 43 -3.04 2.70 -6.56
CA ALA A 43 -2.80 1.83 -7.71
C ALA A 43 -1.46 1.10 -7.57
N HIS A 44 -1.49 -0.23 -7.54
CA HIS A 44 -0.33 -1.09 -7.42
C HIS A 44 0.41 -1.18 -8.75
N ARG A 45 1.64 -0.66 -8.81
CA ARG A 45 2.51 -0.58 -10.01
C ARG A 45 1.90 0.18 -11.18
N GLY A 46 0.98 1.12 -10.89
CA GLY A 46 0.18 1.80 -11.89
C GLY A 46 -1.06 1.00 -12.30
N LEU A 47 -1.49 1.10 -13.56
CA LEU A 47 -2.53 0.24 -14.14
C LEU A 47 -1.86 -1.03 -14.67
N ALA A 48 -1.99 -2.14 -13.92
CA ALA A 48 -1.26 -3.37 -14.15
C ALA A 48 -2.13 -4.47 -14.81
N GLN A 49 -1.46 -5.43 -15.46
CA GLN A 49 -2.11 -6.67 -15.91
C GLN A 49 -2.48 -7.52 -14.70
N THR A 50 -3.66 -8.12 -14.69
CA THR A 50 -4.13 -9.01 -13.63
C THR A 50 -3.80 -10.46 -13.91
N PHE A 51 -3.86 -11.28 -12.87
CA PHE A 51 -3.66 -12.73 -12.90
C PHE A 51 -4.41 -13.37 -11.74
N ASP A 52 -4.57 -14.70 -11.78
CA ASP A 52 -5.19 -15.46 -10.70
C ASP A 52 -4.26 -15.57 -9.48
N TYR A 53 -4.52 -14.75 -8.45
CA TYR A 53 -3.74 -14.70 -7.20
C TYR A 53 -3.73 -16.03 -6.44
N SER A 54 -4.70 -16.92 -6.64
CA SER A 54 -4.71 -18.23 -5.99
C SER A 54 -3.59 -19.17 -6.48
N LYS A 55 -2.98 -18.84 -7.62
CA LYS A 55 -1.90 -19.60 -8.25
C LYS A 55 -0.51 -19.02 -8.01
N VAL A 56 -0.40 -17.97 -7.21
CA VAL A 56 0.85 -17.23 -7.00
C VAL A 56 1.58 -17.70 -5.76
N GLY A 57 2.88 -17.93 -5.89
CA GLY A 57 3.85 -18.14 -4.82
C GLY A 57 5.01 -17.14 -4.93
N ASN A 58 6.02 -17.28 -4.07
CA ASN A 58 7.16 -16.34 -3.99
C ASN A 58 7.90 -16.15 -5.32
N ASP A 59 8.05 -17.23 -6.08
CA ASP A 59 8.86 -17.27 -7.32
C ASP A 59 8.01 -17.45 -8.58
N THR A 60 6.71 -17.14 -8.50
CA THR A 60 5.83 -17.27 -9.66
C THR A 60 6.14 -16.22 -10.71
N ASN A 61 6.39 -16.67 -11.95
CA ASN A 61 6.42 -15.79 -13.11
C ASN A 61 4.99 -15.30 -13.45
N THR A 62 4.60 -14.19 -12.88
CA THR A 62 3.25 -13.62 -13.10
C THR A 62 3.02 -13.13 -14.52
N ALA A 63 4.07 -12.79 -15.28
CA ALA A 63 3.94 -12.43 -16.68
C ALA A 63 3.48 -13.62 -17.57
N ALA A 64 3.81 -14.85 -17.16
CA ALA A 64 3.43 -16.06 -17.91
C ALA A 64 1.97 -16.52 -17.65
N ILE A 65 1.25 -15.88 -16.72
CA ILE A 65 -0.09 -16.29 -16.29
C ILE A 65 -1.08 -15.13 -16.22
N ILE A 66 -0.86 -14.06 -16.98
CA ILE A 66 -1.79 -12.93 -16.97
C ILE A 66 -3.17 -13.34 -17.47
N ASP A 67 -4.19 -12.64 -17.02
CA ASP A 67 -5.51 -12.68 -17.61
C ASP A 67 -5.46 -12.12 -19.04
N LYS A 68 -6.52 -12.36 -19.83
CA LYS A 68 -6.61 -11.77 -21.17
C LYS A 68 -6.48 -10.24 -21.06
N PRO A 69 -5.50 -9.62 -21.73
CA PRO A 69 -5.27 -8.19 -21.64
C PRO A 69 -6.48 -7.37 -22.08
N GLU A 70 -6.84 -6.37 -21.27
CA GLU A 70 -7.92 -5.41 -21.56
C GLU A 70 -7.40 -4.00 -21.84
N HIS A 71 -6.13 -3.77 -21.55
CA HIS A 71 -5.43 -2.50 -21.78
C HIS A 71 -3.97 -2.76 -22.18
N PRO A 72 -3.28 -1.78 -22.80
CA PRO A 72 -1.92 -1.96 -23.31
C PRO A 72 -0.80 -1.72 -22.28
N TYR A 73 -1.13 -1.37 -21.04
CA TYR A 73 -0.15 -0.91 -20.08
C TYR A 73 0.60 -2.05 -19.42
N LEU A 74 1.90 -1.82 -19.19
CA LEU A 74 2.81 -2.68 -18.44
C LEU A 74 3.09 -2.07 -17.08
N GLU A 75 3.07 -2.87 -16.03
CA GLU A 75 3.34 -2.43 -14.65
C GLU A 75 4.70 -1.72 -14.52
N ASN A 76 4.82 -0.85 -13.51
CA ASN A 76 6.07 -0.15 -13.22
C ASN A 76 6.60 0.72 -14.37
N THR A 77 5.74 1.21 -15.25
CA THR A 77 6.09 2.13 -16.34
C THR A 77 5.41 3.49 -16.18
N ILE A 78 6.02 4.55 -16.71
CA ILE A 78 5.40 5.89 -16.69
C ILE A 78 4.04 5.90 -17.40
N PRO A 79 3.82 5.22 -18.55
CA PRO A 79 2.50 5.11 -19.14
C PRO A 79 1.45 4.47 -18.24
N SER A 80 1.78 3.37 -17.53
CA SER A 80 0.85 2.72 -16.61
C SER A 80 0.50 3.59 -15.39
N MET A 81 1.50 4.28 -14.84
CA MET A 81 1.30 5.22 -13.72
C MET A 81 0.44 6.41 -14.13
N ARG A 82 0.67 6.96 -15.33
CA ARG A 82 -0.14 8.04 -15.89
C ARG A 82 -1.59 7.60 -16.08
N ALA A 83 -1.80 6.43 -16.69
CA ALA A 83 -3.13 5.85 -16.83
C ALA A 83 -3.83 5.67 -15.47
N ALA A 84 -3.10 5.20 -14.44
CA ALA A 84 -3.66 5.07 -13.10
C ALA A 84 -4.11 6.42 -12.53
N PHE A 85 -3.29 7.47 -12.64
CA PHE A 85 -3.66 8.82 -12.19
C PHE A 85 -4.80 9.42 -13.00
N ASP A 86 -4.84 9.19 -14.31
CA ASP A 86 -5.92 9.67 -15.21
C ASP A 86 -7.26 8.98 -14.87
N HIS A 87 -7.22 7.73 -14.38
CA HIS A 87 -8.37 7.00 -13.83
C HIS A 87 -8.67 7.31 -12.36
N GLY A 88 -8.02 8.32 -11.76
CA GLY A 88 -8.36 8.80 -10.43
C GLY A 88 -7.62 8.13 -9.27
N ALA A 89 -6.48 7.48 -9.50
CA ALA A 89 -5.62 7.06 -8.39
C ALA A 89 -5.08 8.28 -7.61
N ASP A 90 -5.12 8.20 -6.29
CA ASP A 90 -4.52 9.21 -5.40
C ASP A 90 -3.04 8.95 -5.16
N VAL A 91 -2.66 7.66 -5.11
CA VAL A 91 -1.29 7.19 -4.89
C VAL A 91 -0.97 6.12 -5.93
N VAL A 92 0.23 6.14 -6.46
CA VAL A 92 0.77 5.00 -7.22
C VAL A 92 1.92 4.38 -6.44
N GLU A 93 1.86 3.07 -6.28
CA GLU A 93 2.98 2.28 -5.78
C GLU A 93 3.89 1.87 -6.94
N LEU A 94 5.19 1.79 -6.68
CA LEU A 94 6.19 1.33 -7.64
C LEU A 94 7.36 0.64 -6.93
N ASP A 95 7.97 -0.33 -7.62
CA ASP A 95 9.05 -1.16 -7.09
C ASP A 95 10.43 -0.62 -7.50
N LEU A 96 11.38 -0.55 -6.56
CA LEU A 96 12.73 -0.02 -6.78
C LEU A 96 13.79 -1.11 -6.61
N LYS A 97 14.77 -1.09 -7.53
CA LYS A 97 15.99 -1.90 -7.45
C LYS A 97 17.21 -1.07 -7.87
N LEU A 98 18.35 -1.37 -7.24
CA LEU A 98 19.61 -0.70 -7.55
C LEU A 98 20.28 -1.33 -8.76
N THR A 99 20.68 -0.52 -9.73
CA THR A 99 21.45 -0.94 -10.91
C THR A 99 22.96 -0.97 -10.62
N LYS A 100 23.74 -1.58 -11.51
CA LYS A 100 25.21 -1.63 -11.45
C LYS A 100 25.85 -0.23 -11.40
N ASP A 101 25.27 0.73 -12.08
CA ASP A 101 25.70 2.14 -12.12
C ASP A 101 24.99 3.01 -11.08
N GLN A 102 24.47 2.39 -10.01
CA GLN A 102 23.86 3.04 -8.84
C GLN A 102 22.67 3.96 -9.16
N GLN A 103 21.90 3.64 -10.19
CA GLN A 103 20.60 4.24 -10.42
C GLN A 103 19.49 3.39 -9.79
N LEU A 104 18.35 4.01 -9.51
CA LEU A 104 17.17 3.28 -9.03
C LEU A 104 16.25 2.97 -10.21
N ALA A 105 16.34 1.74 -10.72
CA ALA A 105 15.44 1.23 -11.74
C ALA A 105 14.07 0.89 -11.13
N VAL A 106 13.00 1.13 -11.88
CA VAL A 106 11.63 0.78 -11.46
C VAL A 106 11.28 -0.57 -12.08
N PHE A 107 11.38 -1.63 -11.25
CA PHE A 107 11.17 -3.00 -11.69
C PHE A 107 10.90 -3.94 -10.49
N HIS A 108 9.98 -4.88 -10.66
CA HIS A 108 9.52 -5.75 -9.56
C HIS A 108 10.37 -7.01 -9.35
N ASP A 109 10.54 -7.82 -10.39
CA ASP A 109 10.98 -9.21 -10.26
C ASP A 109 12.44 -9.34 -9.78
N SER A 110 12.77 -10.47 -9.16
CA SER A 110 14.15 -10.78 -8.74
C SER A 110 15.06 -11.00 -9.93
N THR A 111 14.50 -11.43 -11.06
CA THR A 111 15.22 -11.79 -12.28
C THR A 111 14.60 -11.13 -13.50
N LEU A 112 15.41 -10.87 -14.52
CA LEU A 112 14.95 -10.27 -15.78
C LEU A 112 14.18 -11.24 -16.67
N GLU A 113 14.42 -12.57 -16.54
CA GLU A 113 13.87 -13.61 -17.42
C GLU A 113 12.35 -13.67 -17.46
N TYR A 114 11.67 -13.17 -16.43
CA TYR A 114 10.21 -13.24 -16.38
C TYR A 114 9.55 -12.27 -17.35
N ARG A 115 10.15 -11.11 -17.56
CA ARG A 115 9.54 -10.04 -18.34
C ARG A 115 10.34 -9.61 -19.56
N THR A 116 11.63 -9.99 -19.63
CA THR A 116 12.54 -9.56 -20.69
C THR A 116 13.20 -10.78 -21.38
N GLU A 117 13.91 -10.53 -22.46
CA GLU A 117 14.78 -11.50 -23.15
C GLU A 117 16.12 -11.74 -22.46
N ALA A 118 16.46 -10.89 -21.45
CA ALA A 118 17.73 -10.98 -20.73
C ALA A 118 17.63 -11.92 -19.52
N LYS A 119 18.77 -12.20 -18.88
CA LYS A 119 18.90 -13.11 -17.73
C LYS A 119 19.59 -12.42 -16.55
N GLY A 120 19.28 -12.89 -15.35
CA GLY A 120 19.92 -12.44 -14.13
C GLY A 120 19.25 -11.22 -13.50
N GLU A 121 19.93 -10.60 -12.56
CA GLU A 121 19.36 -9.56 -11.69
C GLU A 121 19.65 -8.14 -12.23
N ILE A 122 18.79 -7.18 -11.89
CA ILE A 122 18.94 -5.77 -12.23
C ILE A 122 20.32 -5.21 -11.85
N GLY A 123 20.85 -5.58 -10.68
CA GLY A 123 22.14 -5.12 -10.17
C GLY A 123 23.36 -5.49 -11.02
N ASN A 124 23.20 -6.40 -11.96
CA ASN A 124 24.26 -6.80 -12.89
C ASN A 124 24.36 -5.91 -14.13
N TYR A 125 23.37 -5.02 -14.34
CA TYR A 125 23.24 -4.19 -15.53
C TYR A 125 23.27 -2.71 -15.19
N THR A 126 23.81 -1.89 -16.09
CA THR A 126 23.64 -0.44 -16.08
C THR A 126 22.23 -0.07 -16.53
N MET A 127 21.75 1.12 -16.14
CA MET A 127 20.45 1.59 -16.59
C MET A 127 20.35 1.73 -18.12
N ALA A 128 21.48 2.09 -18.77
CA ALA A 128 21.54 2.17 -20.22
C ALA A 128 21.32 0.82 -20.91
N GLU A 129 21.88 -0.27 -20.36
CA GLU A 129 21.66 -1.64 -20.83
C GLU A 129 20.20 -2.07 -20.57
N LEU A 130 19.66 -1.83 -19.38
CA LEU A 130 18.27 -2.19 -19.03
C LEU A 130 17.24 -1.51 -19.93
N LYS A 131 17.47 -0.28 -20.37
CA LYS A 131 16.59 0.42 -21.30
C LYS A 131 16.56 -0.15 -22.72
N GLN A 132 17.51 -1.02 -23.08
CA GLN A 132 17.47 -1.73 -24.36
C GLN A 132 16.60 -2.97 -24.32
N LEU A 133 16.22 -3.46 -23.11
CA LEU A 133 15.45 -4.66 -22.94
C LEU A 133 13.96 -4.39 -23.17
N ASP A 134 13.27 -5.41 -23.69
CA ASP A 134 11.81 -5.40 -23.83
C ASP A 134 11.14 -5.94 -22.58
N ILE A 135 10.69 -5.08 -21.69
CA ILE A 135 9.97 -5.49 -20.47
C ILE A 135 8.57 -6.07 -20.73
N GLY A 136 8.12 -6.10 -21.97
CA GLY A 136 6.90 -6.76 -22.43
C GLY A 136 7.09 -8.18 -22.97
N TYR A 137 8.34 -8.64 -23.04
CA TYR A 137 8.73 -9.86 -23.78
C TYR A 137 8.06 -11.14 -23.29
N GLY A 138 7.93 -11.31 -21.97
CA GLY A 138 7.48 -12.55 -21.35
C GLY A 138 5.98 -12.68 -21.11
N TYR A 139 5.19 -11.63 -21.35
CA TYR A 139 3.76 -11.61 -21.03
C TYR A 139 2.92 -12.49 -21.96
N THR A 140 2.18 -13.44 -21.37
CA THR A 140 1.28 -14.34 -22.09
C THR A 140 0.05 -14.71 -21.26
N ALA A 141 -1.11 -14.81 -21.91
CA ALA A 141 -2.38 -15.20 -21.28
C ALA A 141 -2.83 -16.62 -21.67
N ASP A 142 -2.08 -17.31 -22.53
CA ASP A 142 -2.48 -18.57 -23.19
C ASP A 142 -1.40 -19.66 -23.13
N GLY A 143 -0.54 -19.59 -22.13
CA GLY A 143 0.52 -20.56 -21.89
C GLY A 143 1.65 -20.49 -22.92
N GLY A 144 1.97 -19.29 -23.40
CA GLY A 144 3.09 -19.07 -24.32
C GLY A 144 2.79 -19.25 -25.80
N LYS A 145 1.53 -19.35 -26.18
CA LYS A 145 1.13 -19.42 -27.61
C LYS A 145 1.21 -18.05 -28.27
N THR A 146 0.82 -16.99 -27.54
CA THR A 146 0.94 -15.61 -27.99
C THR A 146 1.57 -14.71 -26.91
N PHE A 147 2.24 -13.65 -27.36
CA PHE A 147 2.90 -12.66 -26.51
C PHE A 147 2.46 -11.25 -26.91
N PRO A 148 1.35 -10.75 -26.36
CA PRO A 148 0.69 -9.53 -26.85
C PRO A 148 1.49 -8.23 -26.62
N PHE A 149 2.46 -8.26 -25.71
CA PHE A 149 3.29 -7.09 -25.35
C PHE A 149 4.72 -7.18 -25.87
N ARG A 150 5.13 -8.26 -26.49
CA ARG A 150 6.49 -8.44 -27.04
C ARG A 150 6.77 -7.38 -28.11
N GLY A 151 7.93 -6.73 -27.99
CA GLY A 151 8.33 -5.61 -28.84
C GLY A 151 7.76 -4.25 -28.43
N LYS A 152 6.89 -4.20 -27.40
CA LYS A 152 6.23 -2.96 -26.95
C LYS A 152 6.81 -2.37 -25.67
N GLY A 153 7.71 -3.08 -25.01
CA GLY A 153 8.29 -2.70 -23.73
C GLY A 153 9.69 -2.10 -23.80
N VAL A 154 10.31 -2.03 -24.97
CA VAL A 154 11.65 -1.48 -25.14
C VAL A 154 11.70 0.00 -24.74
N GLY A 155 12.65 0.37 -23.87
CA GLY A 155 12.81 1.74 -23.37
C GLY A 155 11.80 2.16 -22.30
N LEU A 156 10.84 1.30 -21.93
CA LEU A 156 9.80 1.66 -20.96
C LEU A 156 10.19 1.44 -19.50
N MET A 157 11.31 0.77 -19.18
CA MET A 157 11.81 0.66 -17.80
C MET A 157 12.33 2.04 -17.36
N PRO A 158 11.68 2.75 -16.41
CA PRO A 158 12.10 4.07 -16.00
C PRO A 158 13.09 4.01 -14.83
N THR A 159 13.81 5.10 -14.62
CA THR A 159 14.45 5.39 -13.34
C THR A 159 13.46 6.06 -12.38
N LEU A 160 13.77 6.03 -11.07
CA LEU A 160 13.03 6.84 -10.10
C LEU A 160 13.04 8.33 -10.44
N ASP A 161 14.16 8.86 -10.94
CA ASP A 161 14.26 10.29 -11.30
C ASP A 161 13.30 10.65 -12.44
N GLU A 162 13.15 9.78 -13.45
CA GLU A 162 12.18 9.95 -14.53
C GLU A 162 10.73 9.91 -14.00
N VAL A 163 10.42 9.01 -13.07
CA VAL A 163 9.10 8.96 -12.43
C VAL A 163 8.83 10.23 -11.61
N LEU A 164 9.79 10.67 -10.80
CA LEU A 164 9.66 11.89 -10.00
C LEU A 164 9.45 13.13 -10.88
N ALA A 165 10.15 13.21 -12.02
CA ALA A 165 9.98 14.28 -13.00
C ALA A 165 8.63 14.20 -13.74
N ALA A 166 8.14 13.00 -14.05
CA ALA A 166 6.85 12.80 -14.73
C ALA A 166 5.65 13.13 -13.82
N PHE A 167 5.80 12.98 -12.50
CA PHE A 167 4.72 13.14 -11.51
C PHE A 167 5.14 14.05 -10.33
N PRO A 168 5.50 15.32 -10.55
CA PRO A 168 6.09 16.20 -9.54
C PRO A 168 5.17 16.55 -8.36
N HIS A 169 3.84 16.35 -8.52
CA HIS A 169 2.81 16.70 -7.53
C HIS A 169 1.92 15.52 -7.15
N LYS A 170 2.33 14.28 -7.47
CA LYS A 170 1.56 13.08 -7.16
C LYS A 170 2.17 12.31 -6.00
N ASP A 171 1.32 11.72 -5.19
CA ASP A 171 1.73 10.86 -4.09
C ASP A 171 2.27 9.53 -4.62
N LEU A 172 3.42 9.10 -4.10
CA LEU A 172 4.07 7.85 -4.50
C LEU A 172 4.40 6.99 -3.27
N LEU A 173 4.17 5.69 -3.39
CA LEU A 173 4.68 4.66 -2.49
C LEU A 173 5.86 3.95 -3.17
N LEU A 174 7.04 4.11 -2.63
CA LEU A 174 8.29 3.55 -3.15
C LEU A 174 8.60 2.25 -2.41
N HIS A 175 8.49 1.11 -3.08
CA HIS A 175 8.78 -0.20 -2.50
C HIS A 175 10.19 -0.65 -2.88
N VAL A 176 11.11 -0.69 -1.90
CA VAL A 176 12.47 -1.19 -2.11
C VAL A 176 12.47 -2.71 -2.07
N LYS A 177 12.78 -3.36 -3.20
CA LYS A 177 12.62 -4.80 -3.42
C LYS A 177 13.89 -5.64 -3.23
N ASP A 178 15.07 -5.06 -3.46
CA ASP A 178 16.32 -5.81 -3.43
C ASP A 178 16.89 -6.04 -2.02
N GLY A 179 16.38 -5.32 -1.01
CA GLY A 179 16.82 -5.44 0.38
C GLY A 179 18.27 -4.98 0.62
N ASN A 180 18.95 -4.45 -0.39
CA ASN A 180 20.33 -3.98 -0.28
C ASN A 180 20.39 -2.65 0.46
N HIS A 181 21.27 -2.54 1.45
CA HIS A 181 21.46 -1.29 2.23
C HIS A 181 21.83 -0.11 1.33
N GLN A 182 22.68 -0.32 0.34
CA GLN A 182 23.10 0.72 -0.61
C GLN A 182 21.91 1.33 -1.39
N THR A 183 20.87 0.53 -1.66
CA THR A 183 19.63 1.02 -2.29
C THR A 183 18.96 2.09 -1.42
N TYR A 184 18.91 1.87 -0.11
CA TYR A 184 18.36 2.85 0.84
C TYR A 184 19.22 4.10 0.96
N GLU A 185 20.54 3.98 0.91
CA GLU A 185 21.45 5.13 0.92
C GLU A 185 21.26 6.01 -0.33
N VAL A 186 21.22 5.39 -1.52
CA VAL A 186 20.98 6.11 -2.79
C VAL A 186 19.59 6.74 -2.77
N LEU A 187 18.57 6.02 -2.32
CA LEU A 187 17.21 6.54 -2.18
C LEU A 187 17.18 7.75 -1.23
N TRP A 188 17.78 7.62 -0.03
CA TRP A 188 17.83 8.72 0.93
C TRP A 188 18.56 9.94 0.39
N GLY A 189 19.64 9.75 -0.37
CA GLY A 189 20.35 10.84 -1.06
C GLY A 189 19.41 11.68 -1.93
N LYS A 190 18.44 11.03 -2.63
CA LYS A 190 17.44 11.70 -3.44
C LYS A 190 16.34 12.35 -2.58
N LEU A 191 15.82 11.62 -1.60
CA LEU A 191 14.71 12.10 -0.76
C LEU A 191 15.08 13.34 0.06
N ARG A 192 16.26 13.37 0.69
CA ARG A 192 16.72 14.50 1.50
C ARG A 192 16.95 15.79 0.69
N ALA A 193 17.11 15.68 -0.63
CA ALA A 193 17.28 16.82 -1.51
C ALA A 193 15.94 17.41 -2.01
N MET A 194 14.80 16.76 -1.70
CA MET A 194 13.49 17.24 -2.11
C MET A 194 13.05 18.44 -1.27
N ASN A 195 12.24 19.31 -1.86
CA ASN A 195 11.53 20.31 -1.07
C ASN A 195 10.52 19.66 -0.09
N PRO A 196 10.15 20.33 1.02
CA PRO A 196 9.30 19.75 2.05
C PRO A 196 7.94 19.26 1.55
N GLU A 197 7.33 19.95 0.58
CA GLU A 197 6.02 19.56 0.06
C GLU A 197 6.11 18.27 -0.77
N ARG A 198 7.15 18.13 -1.61
CA ARG A 198 7.41 16.90 -2.35
C ARG A 198 7.74 15.73 -1.41
N PHE A 199 8.54 15.99 -0.39
CA PHE A 199 8.91 14.98 0.61
C PHE A 199 7.68 14.37 1.32
N LYS A 200 6.68 15.16 1.67
CA LYS A 200 5.42 14.71 2.29
C LYS A 200 4.60 13.79 1.38
N GLN A 201 4.78 13.85 0.08
CA GLN A 201 4.07 13.02 -0.91
C GLN A 201 4.70 11.63 -1.06
N ILE A 202 5.86 11.39 -0.45
CA ILE A 202 6.58 10.14 -0.56
C ILE A 202 6.32 9.27 0.68
N THR A 203 6.11 8.00 0.42
CA THR A 203 6.11 6.92 1.43
C THR A 203 7.11 5.86 0.97
N VAL A 204 7.81 5.21 1.89
CA VAL A 204 8.75 4.12 1.56
C VAL A 204 8.35 2.84 2.28
N TYR A 205 8.24 1.77 1.53
CA TYR A 205 8.05 0.41 2.00
C TYR A 205 9.30 -0.43 1.68
N GLY A 206 9.67 -1.34 2.57
CA GLY A 206 10.82 -2.21 2.34
C GLY A 206 11.07 -3.20 3.47
N ASN A 207 12.27 -3.79 3.48
CA ASN A 207 12.70 -4.71 4.52
C ASN A 207 12.92 -3.98 5.85
N ASP A 208 12.92 -4.74 6.95
CA ASP A 208 12.96 -4.18 8.31
C ASP A 208 14.23 -3.36 8.58
N ASP A 209 15.40 -3.83 8.14
CA ASP A 209 16.68 -3.17 8.40
C ASP A 209 16.80 -1.83 7.66
N GLY A 210 16.46 -1.80 6.37
CA GLY A 210 16.48 -0.59 5.57
C GLY A 210 15.47 0.45 6.04
N ILE A 211 14.27 0.03 6.43
CA ILE A 211 13.25 0.92 6.98
C ILE A 211 13.63 1.43 8.35
N ALA A 212 14.23 0.59 9.21
CA ALA A 212 14.76 1.03 10.51
C ALA A 212 15.88 2.08 10.34
N TRP A 213 16.76 1.89 9.36
CA TRP A 213 17.79 2.86 9.03
C TRP A 213 17.21 4.18 8.52
N LEU A 214 16.23 4.15 7.61
CA LEU A 214 15.54 5.36 7.13
C LEU A 214 14.83 6.10 8.27
N ARG A 215 14.27 5.39 9.25
CA ARG A 215 13.64 5.99 10.44
C ARG A 215 14.64 6.78 11.28
N GLN A 216 15.91 6.36 11.35
CA GLN A 216 16.97 7.12 11.99
C GLN A 216 17.35 8.39 11.20
N GLN A 217 17.22 8.36 9.87
CA GLN A 217 17.49 9.52 9.02
C GLN A 217 16.37 10.56 9.06
N SER A 218 15.11 10.12 9.21
CA SER A 218 13.95 11.03 9.21
C SER A 218 12.83 10.51 10.13
N ALA A 219 12.45 11.35 11.10
CA ALA A 219 11.32 11.09 11.98
C ALA A 219 9.96 11.33 11.29
N THR A 220 9.92 12.10 10.19
CA THR A 220 8.66 12.55 9.54
C THR A 220 8.32 11.81 8.26
N LEU A 221 9.28 11.09 7.65
CA LEU A 221 9.03 10.26 6.48
C LEU A 221 8.04 9.15 6.82
N ARG A 222 7.01 8.97 6.01
CA ARG A 222 6.13 7.81 6.14
C ARG A 222 6.88 6.57 5.69
N LEU A 223 6.96 5.60 6.59
CA LEU A 223 7.71 4.38 6.41
C LEU A 223 6.85 3.17 6.73
N CYS A 224 7.13 2.07 6.06
CA CYS A 224 6.44 0.81 6.29
C CYS A 224 7.41 -0.37 6.15
N SER A 225 7.40 -1.26 7.12
CA SER A 225 7.89 -2.63 6.97
C SER A 225 6.89 -3.60 7.60
N LYS A 226 6.96 -4.86 7.21
CA LYS A 226 6.02 -5.88 7.68
C LYS A 226 6.07 -6.05 9.20
N THR A 227 7.25 -6.07 9.77
CA THR A 227 7.44 -6.23 11.23
C THR A 227 7.01 -4.98 12.00
N MET A 228 7.33 -3.78 11.51
CA MET A 228 6.87 -2.53 12.12
C MET A 228 5.35 -2.44 12.18
N MET A 229 4.66 -2.71 11.06
CA MET A 229 3.20 -2.72 11.02
C MET A 229 2.62 -3.69 12.05
N LYS A 230 3.14 -4.93 12.07
CA LYS A 230 2.66 -5.98 12.97
C LYS A 230 2.86 -5.60 14.44
N ALA A 231 4.03 -5.10 14.79
CA ALA A 231 4.33 -4.66 16.15
C ALA A 231 3.44 -3.50 16.62
N GLY A 232 3.29 -2.47 15.78
CA GLY A 232 2.43 -1.33 16.07
C GLY A 232 0.95 -1.71 16.20
N LEU A 233 0.44 -2.55 15.31
CA LEU A 233 -0.96 -3.03 15.37
C LEU A 233 -1.22 -3.91 16.59
N LEU A 234 -0.28 -4.77 17.00
CA LEU A 234 -0.43 -5.55 18.23
C LEU A 234 -0.50 -4.65 19.47
N ARG A 235 0.32 -3.60 19.54
CA ARG A 235 0.22 -2.60 20.61
C ARG A 235 -1.08 -1.84 20.57
N TYR A 236 -1.56 -1.45 19.36
CA TYR A 236 -2.85 -0.79 19.22
C TYR A 236 -4.00 -1.69 19.68
N LEU A 237 -3.98 -2.97 19.38
CA LEU A 237 -4.99 -3.92 19.88
C LEU A 237 -5.04 -3.93 21.42
N ALA A 238 -3.90 -3.77 22.09
CA ALA A 238 -3.85 -3.75 23.55
C ALA A 238 -4.37 -2.44 24.18
N VAL A 239 -4.15 -1.28 23.55
CA VAL A 239 -4.45 0.03 24.18
C VAL A 239 -5.41 0.91 23.38
N GLY A 240 -5.68 0.61 22.11
CA GLY A 240 -6.49 1.43 21.20
C GLY A 240 -7.96 1.58 21.60
N TRP A 241 -8.46 0.72 22.49
CA TRP A 241 -9.80 0.87 23.07
C TRP A 241 -9.96 2.21 23.84
N THR A 242 -8.86 2.79 24.34
CA THR A 242 -8.83 4.11 24.96
C THR A 242 -8.92 5.26 23.95
N GLY A 243 -8.65 5.00 22.67
CA GLY A 243 -8.44 6.00 21.61
C GLY A 243 -6.99 6.40 21.41
N TYR A 244 -6.08 5.93 22.27
CA TYR A 244 -4.64 6.22 22.16
C TYR A 244 -4.03 5.47 20.98
N VAL A 245 -3.17 6.18 20.21
CA VAL A 245 -2.37 5.63 19.12
C VAL A 245 -0.93 5.49 19.58
N PRO A 246 -0.38 4.26 19.65
CA PRO A 246 1.01 4.04 20.01
C PRO A 246 1.97 4.78 19.06
N HIS A 247 3.09 5.26 19.61
CA HIS A 247 4.12 5.99 18.85
C HIS A 247 4.66 5.20 17.66
N GLU A 248 4.70 3.88 17.75
CA GLU A 248 5.13 2.96 16.69
C GLU A 248 4.24 3.04 15.43
N LEU A 249 3.03 3.59 15.57
CA LEU A 249 2.12 3.81 14.46
C LEU A 249 2.16 5.24 13.91
N HIS A 250 3.11 6.08 14.35
CA HIS A 250 3.25 7.43 13.83
C HIS A 250 4.09 7.46 12.55
N ASN A 251 3.69 8.31 11.61
CA ASN A 251 4.39 8.47 10.31
C ASN A 251 4.58 7.13 9.58
N MET A 252 3.50 6.38 9.44
CA MET A 252 3.50 5.06 8.81
C MET A 252 2.53 4.96 7.63
N GLU A 253 2.66 3.87 6.93
CA GLU A 253 1.60 3.33 6.07
C GLU A 253 1.26 1.92 6.55
N LEU A 254 -0.03 1.66 6.74
CA LEU A 254 -0.55 0.39 7.25
C LEU A 254 -1.29 -0.34 6.13
N HIS A 255 -0.82 -1.50 5.75
CA HIS A 255 -1.53 -2.39 4.83
C HIS A 255 -2.36 -3.38 5.67
N ILE A 256 -3.66 -3.14 5.73
CA ILE A 256 -4.59 -3.91 6.58
C ILE A 256 -5.39 -4.87 5.69
N PRO A 257 -5.21 -6.19 5.85
CA PRO A 257 -6.05 -7.15 5.17
C PRO A 257 -7.51 -7.02 5.64
N ARG A 258 -8.45 -6.98 4.70
CA ARG A 258 -9.90 -6.81 4.96
C ARG A 258 -10.40 -7.80 6.02
N ARG A 259 -9.92 -9.03 5.98
CA ARG A 259 -10.27 -10.08 6.93
C ARG A 259 -10.01 -9.72 8.40
N TYR A 260 -8.92 -8.97 8.67
CA TYR A 260 -8.48 -8.63 10.04
C TYR A 260 -8.87 -7.22 10.46
N ALA A 261 -9.27 -6.39 9.52
CA ALA A 261 -9.61 -4.98 9.77
C ALA A 261 -10.70 -4.78 10.86
N PRO A 262 -11.79 -5.59 10.92
CA PRO A 262 -12.83 -5.44 11.95
C PRO A 262 -12.35 -5.68 13.38
N LEU A 263 -11.17 -6.26 13.60
CA LEU A 263 -10.59 -6.47 14.93
C LEU A 263 -10.00 -5.18 15.52
N LEU A 264 -9.84 -4.13 14.72
CA LEU A 264 -9.19 -2.89 15.15
C LEU A 264 -10.17 -1.95 15.85
N TRP A 265 -9.80 -1.45 17.01
CA TRP A 265 -10.60 -0.51 17.79
C TRP A 265 -10.94 0.75 16.97
N GLY A 266 -12.21 1.08 16.90
CA GLY A 266 -12.69 2.23 16.12
C GLY A 266 -12.84 1.96 14.62
N TRP A 267 -12.70 0.73 14.17
CA TRP A 267 -12.92 0.38 12.76
C TRP A 267 -14.36 0.69 12.32
N PRO A 268 -14.60 1.17 11.06
CA PRO A 268 -13.59 1.59 10.09
C PRO A 268 -13.18 3.06 10.23
N GLY A 269 -14.11 3.99 10.46
CA GLY A 269 -13.90 5.43 10.32
C GLY A 269 -13.01 6.02 11.42
N LYS A 270 -13.37 5.77 12.70
CA LYS A 270 -12.55 6.29 13.81
C LYS A 270 -11.12 5.75 13.83
N PHE A 271 -10.91 4.51 13.39
CA PHE A 271 -9.58 3.97 13.24
C PHE A 271 -8.78 4.78 12.21
N VAL A 272 -9.37 5.04 11.04
CA VAL A 272 -8.74 5.84 9.98
C VAL A 272 -8.43 7.25 10.46
N ASP A 273 -9.38 7.91 11.16
CA ASP A 273 -9.20 9.26 11.70
C ASP A 273 -8.05 9.32 12.72
N ARG A 274 -7.98 8.33 13.62
CA ARG A 274 -6.90 8.22 14.61
C ARG A 274 -5.53 8.05 13.95
N MET A 275 -5.44 7.21 12.92
CA MET A 275 -4.20 7.02 12.17
C MET A 275 -3.82 8.29 11.39
N ALA A 276 -4.77 8.94 10.75
CA ALA A 276 -4.55 10.20 10.05
C ALA A 276 -4.03 11.31 10.96
N ALA A 277 -4.52 11.40 12.21
CA ALA A 277 -4.07 12.37 13.20
C ALA A 277 -2.57 12.24 13.56
N VAL A 278 -1.95 11.09 13.32
CA VAL A 278 -0.53 10.82 13.55
C VAL A 278 0.26 10.63 12.23
N ASN A 279 -0.24 11.22 11.12
CA ASN A 279 0.35 11.13 9.78
C ASN A 279 0.53 9.70 9.28
N THR A 280 -0.41 8.79 9.61
CA THR A 280 -0.38 7.38 9.18
C THR A 280 -1.52 7.12 8.21
N ARG A 281 -1.19 6.52 7.07
CA ARG A 281 -2.15 6.10 6.05
C ARG A 281 -2.62 4.68 6.31
N VAL A 282 -3.90 4.43 6.05
CA VAL A 282 -4.49 3.10 6.17
C VAL A 282 -4.86 2.62 4.77
N MET A 283 -4.17 1.58 4.30
CA MET A 283 -4.48 0.88 3.05
C MET A 283 -5.26 -0.39 3.37
N LEU A 284 -6.44 -0.52 2.82
CA LEU A 284 -7.21 -1.75 2.87
C LEU A 284 -6.82 -2.62 1.68
N VAL A 285 -6.35 -3.84 1.98
CA VAL A 285 -6.03 -4.88 0.99
C VAL A 285 -7.08 -5.98 1.01
N GLU A 286 -7.36 -6.59 -0.14
CA GLU A 286 -8.38 -7.63 -0.23
C GLU A 286 -7.96 -8.92 0.52
N GLY A 287 -8.95 -9.71 0.91
CA GLY A 287 -8.77 -11.01 1.51
C GLY A 287 -7.96 -11.01 2.80
N ASP A 288 -6.94 -11.83 2.85
CA ASP A 288 -5.98 -11.98 3.96
C ASP A 288 -4.67 -11.20 3.73
N GLY A 289 -4.57 -10.46 2.64
CA GLY A 289 -3.42 -9.63 2.27
C GLY A 289 -2.25 -10.40 1.69
N GLN A 290 -2.46 -11.65 1.25
CA GLN A 290 -1.41 -12.40 0.56
C GLN A 290 -1.24 -11.87 -0.86
N TRP A 291 0.02 -11.84 -1.31
CA TRP A 291 0.41 -11.54 -2.69
C TRP A 291 -0.13 -10.23 -3.25
N SER A 292 -0.42 -9.25 -2.38
CA SER A 292 -0.95 -7.95 -2.77
C SER A 292 -2.29 -8.04 -3.52
N ALA A 293 -3.15 -8.96 -3.11
CA ALA A 293 -4.51 -9.06 -3.63
C ALA A 293 -5.23 -7.72 -3.47
N GLY A 294 -5.71 -7.17 -4.59
CA GLY A 294 -6.36 -5.87 -4.66
C GLY A 294 -7.88 -5.97 -4.78
N PHE A 295 -8.54 -4.86 -4.51
CA PHE A 295 -9.95 -4.67 -4.87
C PHE A 295 -10.02 -4.42 -6.38
N ASP A 296 -10.07 -5.48 -7.20
CA ASP A 296 -9.92 -5.40 -8.65
C ASP A 296 -11.23 -5.55 -9.42
N THR A 297 -12.34 -5.77 -8.70
CA THR A 297 -13.68 -5.96 -9.27
C THR A 297 -14.72 -5.09 -8.58
N ALA A 298 -15.82 -4.79 -9.28
CA ALA A 298 -16.95 -4.07 -8.71
C ALA A 298 -17.53 -4.80 -7.47
N GLU A 299 -17.55 -6.13 -7.48
CA GLU A 299 -18.03 -6.94 -6.36
C GLU A 299 -17.14 -6.78 -5.13
N SER A 300 -15.81 -6.83 -5.28
CA SER A 300 -14.89 -6.64 -4.14
C SER A 300 -15.05 -5.26 -3.51
N VAL A 301 -15.30 -4.22 -4.30
CA VAL A 301 -15.53 -2.85 -3.83
C VAL A 301 -16.74 -2.74 -2.90
N THR A 302 -17.82 -3.51 -3.15
CA THR A 302 -19.02 -3.51 -2.27
C THR A 302 -18.74 -4.06 -0.87
N GLN A 303 -17.60 -4.70 -0.65
CA GLN A 303 -17.16 -5.20 0.65
C GLN A 303 -16.48 -4.13 1.53
N ILE A 304 -16.26 -2.93 0.99
CA ILE A 304 -15.63 -1.82 1.71
C ILE A 304 -16.71 -1.17 2.61
N PRO A 305 -16.46 -1.02 3.92
CA PRO A 305 -17.45 -0.38 4.80
C PRO A 305 -17.71 1.09 4.40
N PRO A 306 -18.97 1.56 4.44
CA PRO A 306 -19.34 2.92 4.02
C PRO A 306 -18.62 4.05 4.78
N GLN A 307 -18.16 3.80 6.02
CA GLN A 307 -17.45 4.79 6.84
C GLN A 307 -15.92 4.70 6.67
N PHE A 308 -15.42 3.90 5.72
CA PHE A 308 -13.99 3.76 5.49
C PHE A 308 -13.46 4.90 4.62
N GLY A 309 -12.72 5.84 5.21
CA GLY A 309 -12.10 6.99 4.52
C GLY A 309 -10.60 6.82 4.24
N GLY A 310 -10.06 5.59 4.36
CA GLY A 310 -8.67 5.28 4.05
C GLY A 310 -8.41 5.11 2.55
N TYR A 311 -7.45 4.29 2.21
CA TYR A 311 -7.10 3.96 0.82
C TYR A 311 -7.46 2.51 0.51
N VAL A 312 -7.85 2.22 -0.71
CA VAL A 312 -8.01 0.86 -1.22
C VAL A 312 -6.87 0.54 -2.19
N TRP A 313 -6.32 -0.65 -2.02
CA TRP A 313 -5.26 -1.19 -2.89
C TRP A 313 -5.89 -1.89 -4.09
N THR A 314 -5.48 -1.50 -5.31
CA THR A 314 -6.00 -2.12 -6.54
C THR A 314 -4.95 -2.20 -7.65
N ASN A 315 -5.07 -3.22 -8.50
CA ASN A 315 -4.36 -3.33 -9.78
C ASN A 315 -5.19 -2.75 -10.93
N ARG A 316 -6.49 -2.49 -10.69
CA ARG A 316 -7.48 -2.14 -11.71
C ARG A 316 -8.27 -0.89 -11.31
N VAL A 317 -7.53 0.22 -11.17
CA VAL A 317 -8.16 1.52 -10.86
C VAL A 317 -9.25 1.90 -11.86
N ASP A 318 -9.09 1.53 -13.12
CA ASP A 318 -10.04 1.71 -14.22
C ASP A 318 -11.41 1.05 -13.96
N ARG A 319 -11.43 -0.05 -13.20
CA ARG A 319 -12.67 -0.76 -12.81
C ARG A 319 -13.23 -0.29 -11.47
N VAL A 320 -12.34 0.09 -10.56
CA VAL A 320 -12.68 0.35 -9.15
C VAL A 320 -13.21 1.77 -8.94
N GLN A 321 -12.55 2.76 -9.55
CA GLN A 321 -12.91 4.17 -9.38
C GLN A 321 -14.37 4.48 -9.76
N PRO A 322 -14.92 4.00 -10.88
CA PRO A 322 -16.31 4.27 -11.22
C PRO A 322 -17.32 3.76 -10.19
N VAL A 323 -16.98 2.66 -9.49
CA VAL A 323 -17.86 2.05 -8.46
C VAL A 323 -17.76 2.78 -7.12
N LEU A 324 -16.59 3.32 -6.77
CA LEU A 324 -16.38 4.06 -5.52
C LEU A 324 -17.03 5.44 -5.50
N LEU A 325 -17.34 6.01 -6.67
CA LEU A 325 -17.98 7.34 -6.80
C LEU A 325 -19.52 7.29 -6.75
N HIS A 326 -20.10 6.10 -6.81
CA HIS A 326 -21.55 5.88 -6.76
C HIS A 326 -21.97 5.17 -5.47
#